data_e82d24fac697d17efa20e19f743ba7c8
#
_entry.id   e82d24fac697d17efa20e19f743ba7c8
#
_cell.length_a   1.000
_cell.length_b   1.000
_cell.length_c   1.000
_cell.angle_alpha   90.00
_cell.angle_beta   90.00
_cell.angle_gamma   90.00
#
_symmetry.space_group_name_H-M   'P 1'
#
loop_
_entity.id
_entity.type
_entity.pdbx_description
1 polymer ?
#
loop_
_entity_poly.entity_id
_entity_poly.type
_entity_poly.pdbx_seq_one_letter_code
_entity_poly.pdbx_strand_id
1 'polypeptide(L)'
;DQAIQKFFVGDGQKLYDAITDNGGGQEDAMSDNKAIVPLDVSKIKNWKNLISEYNEGNVAANTIRNRKGEIVGVPYISNADSMAYNKSKVGGDIDTWDALFDSQFKGYAAMQNDSGPTLTTTAVYLKESGKQDIVNPSDMSKSEVKGVCQFLIDMKKKGQFRTFWDGFGNGVDLLASEEVLVSSCWEPIAVIAAKKGADIHYGTMKEGHQTWNNVWMLTKGGKQRGQEDNFYKLMDLYLSPWFGARTLANLGFTPQMTGVNEYVDANPSDFDANTKAVIAQRLKNKSDRMAVKGNSWQNLYPKELRAYQ
;
A
#
# COMPACT_ATOMS: atom_id res chain seq x y z
N ASP A 1 1.55 -10.80 -10.33
CA ASP A 1 0.96 -11.79 -11.27
C ASP A 1 1.93 -12.88 -11.69
N GLN A 2 3.18 -12.58 -12.09
CA GLN A 2 4.16 -13.61 -12.43
C GLN A 2 4.50 -14.55 -11.25
N ALA A 3 4.56 -14.05 -10.02
CA ALA A 3 4.81 -14.85 -8.85
C ALA A 3 3.66 -15.85 -8.61
N ILE A 4 2.42 -15.39 -8.76
CA ILE A 4 1.21 -16.20 -8.58
C ILE A 4 1.11 -17.29 -9.64
N GLN A 5 1.42 -16.97 -10.90
CA GLN A 5 1.46 -17.98 -11.95
C GLN A 5 2.46 -19.10 -11.66
N LYS A 6 3.60 -18.81 -11.01
CA LYS A 6 4.54 -19.84 -10.56
C LYS A 6 3.95 -20.83 -9.56
N PHE A 7 2.97 -20.38 -8.74
CA PHE A 7 2.26 -21.27 -7.82
C PHE A 7 1.19 -22.12 -8.50
N PHE A 8 0.59 -21.65 -9.58
CA PHE A 8 -0.47 -22.39 -10.29
C PHE A 8 0.06 -23.34 -11.35
N VAL A 9 1.08 -22.94 -12.10
CA VAL A 9 1.57 -23.67 -13.29
C VAL A 9 2.99 -24.18 -13.09
N GLY A 10 3.75 -23.64 -12.15
CA GLY A 10 5.17 -23.94 -11.92
C GLY A 10 5.46 -24.64 -10.61
N ASP A 11 6.74 -24.64 -10.25
CA ASP A 11 7.28 -25.31 -9.05
C ASP A 11 7.19 -24.43 -7.77
N GLY A 12 6.41 -23.34 -7.77
CA GLY A 12 6.31 -22.42 -6.64
C GLY A 12 5.98 -23.11 -5.31
N GLN A 13 5.10 -24.11 -5.34
CA GLN A 13 4.77 -24.93 -4.16
C GLN A 13 5.97 -25.73 -3.62
N LYS A 14 6.95 -26.04 -4.46
CA LYS A 14 8.16 -26.77 -4.07
C LYS A 14 9.25 -25.83 -3.56
N LEU A 15 9.24 -24.58 -3.99
CA LEU A 15 10.33 -23.63 -3.77
C LEU A 15 10.09 -22.68 -2.60
N TYR A 16 8.83 -22.28 -2.34
CA TYR A 16 8.50 -21.23 -1.38
C TYR A 16 7.63 -21.75 -0.24
N ASP A 17 7.99 -21.42 0.99
CA ASP A 17 7.25 -21.80 2.18
C ASP A 17 6.13 -20.82 2.50
N ALA A 18 6.32 -19.55 2.16
CA ALA A 18 5.35 -18.49 2.34
C ALA A 18 5.41 -17.51 1.17
N ILE A 19 4.35 -16.76 0.99
CA ILE A 19 4.25 -15.66 0.02
C ILE A 19 3.66 -14.43 0.69
N THR A 20 4.12 -13.26 0.29
CA THR A 20 3.49 -11.99 0.64
C THR A 20 2.94 -11.30 -0.60
N ASP A 21 1.77 -10.69 -0.46
CA ASP A 21 1.11 -9.93 -1.52
C ASP A 21 0.20 -8.86 -0.92
N ASN A 22 -0.35 -7.98 -1.76
CA ASN A 22 -1.39 -7.06 -1.33
C ASN A 22 -2.65 -7.82 -0.92
N GLY A 23 -3.15 -7.53 0.26
CA GLY A 23 -4.36 -8.13 0.78
C GLY A 23 -5.61 -7.71 0.00
N GLY A 24 -6.55 -8.64 -0.17
CA GLY A 24 -7.80 -8.45 -0.91
C GLY A 24 -7.71 -8.74 -2.40
N GLY A 25 -6.57 -9.22 -2.89
CA GLY A 25 -6.37 -9.49 -4.32
C GLY A 25 -6.31 -10.97 -4.70
N GLN A 26 -5.63 -11.78 -3.90
CA GLN A 26 -5.21 -13.11 -4.32
C GLN A 26 -5.65 -14.25 -3.37
N GLU A 27 -6.16 -13.93 -2.19
CA GLU A 27 -6.50 -14.90 -1.15
C GLU A 27 -7.49 -15.95 -1.68
N ASP A 28 -8.48 -15.52 -2.44
CA ASP A 28 -9.48 -16.40 -3.04
C ASP A 28 -8.88 -17.30 -4.10
N ALA A 29 -8.18 -16.71 -5.08
CA ALA A 29 -7.57 -17.46 -6.17
C ALA A 29 -6.53 -18.46 -5.66
N MET A 30 -5.70 -18.04 -4.70
CA MET A 30 -4.69 -18.92 -4.08
C MET A 30 -5.33 -20.04 -3.25
N SER A 31 -6.43 -19.76 -2.53
CA SER A 31 -7.16 -20.76 -1.75
C SER A 31 -7.87 -21.77 -2.65
N ASP A 32 -8.58 -21.30 -3.69
CA ASP A 32 -9.32 -22.16 -4.62
C ASP A 32 -8.39 -23.12 -5.37
N ASN A 33 -7.20 -22.64 -5.73
CA ASN A 33 -6.14 -23.46 -6.35
C ASN A 33 -5.32 -24.26 -5.33
N LYS A 34 -5.71 -24.25 -4.03
CA LYS A 34 -5.03 -24.97 -2.94
C LYS A 34 -3.54 -24.63 -2.85
N ALA A 35 -3.17 -23.40 -3.20
CA ALA A 35 -1.80 -22.91 -3.15
C ALA A 35 -1.40 -22.45 -1.75
N ILE A 36 -2.35 -21.94 -0.98
CA ILE A 36 -2.21 -21.54 0.43
C ILE A 36 -3.13 -22.34 1.34
N VAL A 37 -2.91 -22.24 2.65
CA VAL A 37 -3.68 -22.97 3.66
C VAL A 37 -4.31 -22.02 4.67
N PRO A 38 -5.47 -22.38 5.25
CA PRO A 38 -6.01 -21.66 6.40
C PRO A 38 -5.04 -21.68 7.58
N LEU A 39 -5.02 -20.59 8.34
CA LEU A 39 -4.11 -20.35 9.45
C LEU A 39 -4.78 -20.59 10.80
N ASP A 40 -4.07 -21.22 11.71
CA ASP A 40 -4.42 -21.26 13.13
C ASP A 40 -3.78 -20.08 13.85
N VAL A 41 -4.48 -18.97 13.88
CA VAL A 41 -3.98 -17.70 14.46
C VAL A 41 -3.76 -17.78 15.97
N SER A 42 -4.29 -18.80 16.66
CA SER A 42 -4.02 -19.03 18.10
C SER A 42 -2.54 -19.33 18.39
N LYS A 43 -1.80 -19.77 17.37
CA LYS A 43 -0.35 -20.01 17.43
C LYS A 43 0.50 -18.73 17.30
N ILE A 44 -0.10 -17.59 16.96
CA ILE A 44 0.56 -16.29 16.88
C ILE A 44 0.25 -15.51 18.16
N LYS A 45 1.19 -15.41 19.08
CA LYS A 45 0.98 -14.77 20.40
C LYS A 45 0.59 -13.30 20.28
N ASN A 46 1.18 -12.60 19.30
CA ASN A 46 0.95 -11.20 19.03
C ASN A 46 -0.30 -10.93 18.17
N TRP A 47 -1.06 -11.96 17.77
CA TRP A 47 -2.33 -11.77 17.06
C TRP A 47 -3.30 -10.87 17.82
N LYS A 48 -3.31 -10.95 19.15
CA LYS A 48 -4.10 -10.06 20.03
C LYS A 48 -3.75 -8.57 19.90
N ASN A 49 -2.58 -8.24 19.38
CA ASN A 49 -2.15 -6.86 19.16
C ASN A 49 -2.64 -6.31 17.82
N LEU A 50 -3.22 -7.16 16.96
CA LEU A 50 -3.72 -6.71 15.67
C LEU A 50 -4.75 -5.58 15.85
N ILE A 51 -4.67 -4.56 15.02
CA ILE A 51 -5.60 -3.41 15.08
C ILE A 51 -7.03 -3.85 14.76
N SER A 52 -8.00 -3.12 15.32
CA SER A 52 -9.43 -3.47 15.24
C SER A 52 -10.02 -3.44 13.83
N GLU A 53 -9.36 -2.78 12.89
CA GLU A 53 -9.74 -2.73 11.48
C GLU A 53 -9.83 -4.12 10.83
N TYR A 54 -9.14 -5.14 11.38
CA TYR A 54 -9.21 -6.53 10.91
C TYR A 54 -10.28 -7.37 11.63
N ASN A 55 -11.04 -6.77 12.55
CA ASN A 55 -12.18 -7.47 13.16
C ASN A 55 -13.25 -7.78 12.12
N GLU A 56 -13.95 -8.89 12.33
CA GLU A 56 -15.02 -9.34 11.45
C GLU A 56 -16.07 -8.23 11.24
N GLY A 57 -16.51 -8.06 10.00
CA GLY A 57 -17.43 -7.00 9.58
C GLY A 57 -16.76 -5.75 9.03
N ASN A 58 -15.46 -5.55 9.24
CA ASN A 58 -14.71 -4.45 8.66
C ASN A 58 -14.17 -4.80 7.26
N VAL A 59 -14.00 -3.80 6.40
CA VAL A 59 -13.48 -4.00 5.03
C VAL A 59 -12.10 -4.64 5.04
N ALA A 60 -11.20 -4.19 5.92
CA ALA A 60 -9.86 -4.75 6.04
C ALA A 60 -9.86 -6.23 6.46
N ALA A 61 -10.89 -6.70 7.17
CA ALA A 61 -11.00 -8.11 7.54
C ALA A 61 -11.14 -9.04 6.33
N ASN A 62 -11.66 -8.54 5.22
CA ASN A 62 -11.79 -9.31 3.97
C ASN A 62 -10.43 -9.50 3.27
N THR A 63 -9.45 -8.66 3.57
CA THR A 63 -8.13 -8.72 2.95
C THR A 63 -7.21 -9.79 3.54
N ILE A 64 -7.65 -10.46 4.59
CA ILE A 64 -6.93 -11.56 5.25
C ILE A 64 -7.71 -12.89 5.21
N ARG A 65 -8.87 -12.89 4.56
CA ARG A 65 -9.77 -14.05 4.49
C ARG A 65 -10.03 -14.46 3.04
N ASN A 66 -10.23 -15.77 2.87
CA ASN A 66 -10.78 -16.28 1.63
C ASN A 66 -12.33 -16.18 1.62
N ARG A 67 -12.95 -16.50 0.48
CA ARG A 67 -14.42 -16.45 0.30
C ARG A 67 -15.22 -17.36 1.22
N LYS A 68 -14.56 -18.31 1.92
CA LYS A 68 -15.17 -19.16 2.94
C LYS A 68 -15.13 -18.54 4.33
N GLY A 69 -14.55 -17.36 4.47
CA GLY A 69 -14.35 -16.69 5.74
C GLY A 69 -13.13 -17.20 6.56
N GLU A 70 -12.37 -18.16 6.02
CA GLU A 70 -11.18 -18.69 6.69
C GLU A 70 -10.05 -17.66 6.64
N ILE A 71 -9.34 -17.45 7.76
CA ILE A 71 -8.15 -16.60 7.81
C ILE A 71 -7.01 -17.32 7.07
N VAL A 72 -6.50 -16.70 6.03
CA VAL A 72 -5.40 -17.23 5.19
C VAL A 72 -4.20 -16.28 5.12
N GLY A 73 -4.34 -15.04 5.61
CA GLY A 73 -3.30 -14.02 5.59
C GLY A 73 -3.04 -13.39 6.96
N VAL A 74 -1.78 -13.01 7.21
CA VAL A 74 -1.36 -12.23 8.38
C VAL A 74 -0.95 -10.85 7.90
N PRO A 75 -1.70 -9.78 8.22
CA PRO A 75 -1.36 -8.43 7.81
C PRO A 75 -0.19 -7.92 8.67
N TYR A 76 0.77 -7.21 8.06
CA TYR A 76 1.95 -6.76 8.80
C TYR A 76 2.33 -5.31 8.54
N ILE A 77 2.03 -4.78 7.37
CA ILE A 77 2.20 -3.37 6.99
C ILE A 77 1.02 -2.89 6.15
N SER A 78 0.76 -1.60 6.18
CA SER A 78 -0.17 -0.93 5.27
C SER A 78 0.29 0.49 4.97
N ASN A 79 -0.41 1.16 4.05
CA ASN A 79 -0.31 2.59 3.90
C ASN A 79 -1.60 3.18 3.31
N ALA A 80 -1.72 4.51 3.42
CA ALA A 80 -2.59 5.32 2.57
C ALA A 80 -1.68 5.99 1.55
N ASP A 81 -1.77 5.56 0.28
CA ASP A 81 -0.95 6.13 -0.78
C ASP A 81 -1.30 7.60 -1.01
N SER A 82 -0.26 8.38 -1.25
CA SER A 82 -0.37 9.80 -1.41
C SER A 82 0.62 10.32 -2.46
N MET A 83 0.79 11.63 -2.49
CA MET A 83 1.71 12.30 -3.39
C MET A 83 3.00 12.66 -2.68
N ALA A 84 4.14 12.27 -3.24
CA ALA A 84 5.43 12.86 -2.94
C ALA A 84 5.69 14.06 -3.84
N TYR A 85 6.27 15.11 -3.27
CA TYR A 85 6.61 16.31 -4.02
C TYR A 85 7.89 16.98 -3.47
N ASN A 86 8.62 17.66 -4.34
CA ASN A 86 9.79 18.45 -3.95
C ASN A 86 9.32 19.83 -3.52
N LYS A 87 9.20 20.08 -2.21
CA LYS A 87 8.58 21.27 -1.64
C LYS A 87 9.22 22.57 -2.10
N SER A 88 10.54 22.64 -2.11
CA SER A 88 11.26 23.83 -2.52
C SER A 88 11.07 24.17 -4.00
N LYS A 89 10.93 23.14 -4.86
CA LYS A 89 10.77 23.33 -6.30
C LYS A 89 9.33 23.64 -6.70
N VAL A 90 8.35 23.08 -5.98
CA VAL A 90 6.93 23.36 -6.26
C VAL A 90 6.42 24.62 -5.57
N GLY A 91 7.22 25.20 -4.66
CA GLY A 91 6.93 26.49 -4.02
C GLY A 91 6.00 26.43 -2.81
N GLY A 92 5.82 25.25 -2.20
CA GLY A 92 4.98 25.11 -1.00
C GLY A 92 4.45 23.71 -0.78
N ASP A 93 3.46 23.60 0.10
CA ASP A 93 2.79 22.32 0.37
C ASP A 93 1.73 22.01 -0.69
N ILE A 94 1.64 20.74 -1.06
CA ILE A 94 0.61 20.21 -1.97
C ILE A 94 -0.34 19.34 -1.16
N ASP A 95 -1.66 19.63 -1.28
CA ASP A 95 -2.74 18.95 -0.58
C ASP A 95 -3.84 18.42 -1.51
N THR A 96 -3.56 18.36 -2.81
CA THR A 96 -4.54 17.95 -3.83
C THR A 96 -3.90 17.09 -4.92
N TRP A 97 -4.61 16.05 -5.35
CA TRP A 97 -4.23 15.23 -6.50
C TRP A 97 -4.21 16.02 -7.82
N ASP A 98 -4.82 17.23 -7.86
CA ASP A 98 -4.81 18.08 -9.06
C ASP A 98 -3.39 18.35 -9.55
N ALA A 99 -2.41 18.44 -8.64
CA ALA A 99 -1.00 18.68 -8.99
C ALA A 99 -0.41 17.65 -9.96
N LEU A 100 -0.89 16.40 -9.98
CA LEU A 100 -0.45 15.39 -10.97
C LEU A 100 -0.88 15.75 -12.40
N PHE A 101 -1.94 16.55 -12.53
CA PHE A 101 -2.62 16.82 -13.79
C PHE A 101 -2.54 18.30 -14.18
N ASP A 102 -2.02 19.17 -13.30
CA ASP A 102 -1.85 20.59 -13.55
C ASP A 102 -0.71 20.83 -14.57
N SER A 103 -0.98 21.67 -15.54
CA SER A 103 -0.04 22.02 -16.60
C SER A 103 1.25 22.67 -16.10
N GLN A 104 1.27 23.26 -14.90
CA GLN A 104 2.50 23.82 -14.30
C GLN A 104 3.55 22.72 -14.03
N PHE A 105 3.12 21.47 -13.81
CA PHE A 105 4.02 20.32 -13.62
C PHE A 105 4.14 19.43 -14.86
N LYS A 106 3.74 19.95 -16.02
CA LYS A 106 3.85 19.23 -17.30
C LYS A 106 5.29 18.78 -17.56
N GLY A 107 5.47 17.47 -17.76
CA GLY A 107 6.77 16.85 -17.95
C GLY A 107 7.58 16.63 -16.67
N TYR A 108 7.01 16.95 -15.48
CA TYR A 108 7.61 16.75 -14.16
C TYR A 108 6.71 15.93 -13.22
N ALA A 109 5.59 15.43 -13.72
CA ALA A 109 4.71 14.52 -12.98
C ALA A 109 5.02 13.06 -13.30
N ALA A 110 4.87 12.17 -12.32
CA ALA A 110 4.92 10.72 -12.51
C ALA A 110 3.82 10.00 -11.73
N MET A 111 3.48 8.83 -12.21
CA MET A 111 2.59 7.88 -11.51
C MET A 111 3.19 6.48 -11.57
N GLN A 112 2.67 5.58 -10.74
CA GLN A 112 3.08 4.19 -10.75
C GLN A 112 2.62 3.50 -12.04
N ASN A 113 3.47 2.67 -12.64
CA ASN A 113 3.11 1.80 -13.77
C ASN A 113 2.40 0.51 -13.27
N ASP A 114 1.33 0.71 -12.49
CA ASP A 114 0.45 -0.34 -12.00
C ASP A 114 -1.00 0.14 -12.16
N SER A 115 -1.80 -0.65 -12.86
CA SER A 115 -3.17 -0.28 -13.18
C SER A 115 -4.05 -0.12 -11.93
N GLY A 116 -3.87 -0.92 -10.90
CA GLY A 116 -4.68 -0.85 -9.68
C GLY A 116 -4.54 0.52 -8.98
N PRO A 117 -3.36 0.84 -8.43
CA PRO A 117 -3.14 2.12 -7.73
C PRO A 117 -3.38 3.34 -8.62
N THR A 118 -2.90 3.31 -9.86
CA THR A 118 -2.99 4.46 -10.76
C THR A 118 -4.43 4.77 -11.16
N LEU A 119 -5.25 3.75 -11.46
CA LEU A 119 -6.66 3.95 -11.78
C LEU A 119 -7.46 4.37 -10.54
N THR A 120 -7.23 3.75 -9.38
CA THR A 120 -7.94 4.10 -8.15
C THR A 120 -7.64 5.53 -7.71
N THR A 121 -6.36 5.94 -7.69
CA THR A 121 -5.97 7.32 -7.37
C THR A 121 -6.59 8.33 -8.34
N THR A 122 -6.54 8.04 -9.65
CA THR A 122 -7.15 8.90 -10.66
C THR A 122 -8.67 8.97 -10.50
N ALA A 123 -9.31 7.84 -10.18
CA ALA A 123 -10.76 7.79 -9.94
C ALA A 123 -11.17 8.63 -8.72
N VAL A 124 -10.40 8.57 -7.62
CA VAL A 124 -10.61 9.44 -6.44
C VAL A 124 -10.56 10.91 -6.85
N TYR A 125 -9.53 11.31 -7.58
CA TYR A 125 -9.40 12.67 -8.09
C TYR A 125 -10.58 13.10 -8.97
N LEU A 126 -10.94 12.28 -9.96
CA LEU A 126 -12.01 12.62 -10.91
C LEU A 126 -13.37 12.71 -10.23
N LYS A 127 -13.64 11.81 -9.27
CA LYS A 127 -14.85 11.82 -8.45
C LYS A 127 -14.93 13.09 -7.61
N GLU A 128 -13.93 13.34 -6.77
CA GLU A 128 -13.97 14.42 -5.79
C GLU A 128 -13.84 15.81 -6.42
N SER A 129 -13.22 15.89 -7.60
CA SER A 129 -13.20 17.14 -8.40
C SER A 129 -14.44 17.33 -9.28
N GLY A 130 -15.41 16.40 -9.28
CA GLY A 130 -16.63 16.45 -10.09
C GLY A 130 -16.39 16.32 -11.60
N LYS A 131 -15.23 15.82 -12.01
CA LYS A 131 -14.88 15.65 -13.44
C LYS A 131 -15.46 14.40 -14.05
N GLN A 132 -15.78 13.39 -13.23
CA GLN A 132 -16.47 12.18 -13.64
C GLN A 132 -17.34 11.67 -12.50
N ASP A 133 -18.53 11.21 -12.84
CA ASP A 133 -19.42 10.54 -11.88
C ASP A 133 -18.94 9.10 -11.67
N ILE A 134 -18.34 8.85 -10.49
CA ILE A 134 -17.80 7.57 -10.07
C ILE A 134 -18.44 7.19 -8.73
N VAL A 135 -19.13 6.08 -8.70
CA VAL A 135 -19.81 5.61 -7.47
C VAL A 135 -18.80 5.16 -6.43
N ASN A 136 -17.93 4.23 -6.80
CA ASN A 136 -16.92 3.66 -5.90
C ASN A 136 -15.57 3.48 -6.62
N PRO A 137 -14.56 4.31 -6.31
CA PRO A 137 -13.23 4.18 -6.89
C PRO A 137 -12.56 2.81 -6.71
N SER A 138 -12.94 2.06 -5.67
CA SER A 138 -12.41 0.71 -5.41
C SER A 138 -13.18 -0.40 -6.16
N ASP A 139 -14.36 -0.12 -6.70
CA ASP A 139 -15.18 -1.10 -7.42
C ASP A 139 -15.92 -0.40 -8.58
N MET A 140 -15.14 0.11 -9.52
CA MET A 140 -15.65 0.84 -10.67
C MET A 140 -16.33 -0.09 -11.68
N SER A 141 -17.42 0.39 -12.27
CA SER A 141 -18.04 -0.24 -13.45
C SER A 141 -17.15 -0.12 -14.68
N LYS A 142 -17.42 -0.92 -15.71
CA LYS A 142 -16.68 -0.89 -16.99
C LYS A 142 -16.68 0.50 -17.63
N SER A 143 -17.79 1.22 -17.56
CA SER A 143 -17.90 2.58 -18.10
C SER A 143 -17.03 3.58 -17.32
N GLU A 144 -17.02 3.48 -16.00
CA GLU A 144 -16.18 4.32 -15.14
C GLU A 144 -14.69 4.07 -15.38
N VAL A 145 -14.25 2.80 -15.41
CA VAL A 145 -12.86 2.42 -15.75
C VAL A 145 -12.46 2.98 -17.12
N LYS A 146 -13.34 2.83 -18.15
CA LYS A 146 -13.07 3.38 -19.48
C LYS A 146 -12.88 4.90 -19.46
N GLY A 147 -13.69 5.64 -18.70
CA GLY A 147 -13.56 7.07 -18.54
C GLY A 147 -12.23 7.47 -17.88
N VAL A 148 -11.87 6.79 -16.79
CA VAL A 148 -10.58 7.01 -16.10
C VAL A 148 -9.39 6.72 -17.02
N CYS A 149 -9.41 5.62 -17.76
CA CYS A 149 -8.37 5.29 -18.74
C CYS A 149 -8.28 6.34 -19.84
N GLN A 150 -9.42 6.81 -20.37
CA GLN A 150 -9.42 7.84 -21.41
C GLN A 150 -8.81 9.15 -20.90
N PHE A 151 -9.14 9.57 -19.68
CA PHE A 151 -8.53 10.74 -19.05
C PHE A 151 -6.99 10.61 -18.97
N LEU A 152 -6.48 9.49 -18.47
CA LEU A 152 -5.03 9.25 -18.38
C LEU A 152 -4.35 9.23 -19.76
N ILE A 153 -4.99 8.61 -20.77
CA ILE A 153 -4.50 8.59 -22.16
C ILE A 153 -4.40 10.03 -22.70
N ASP A 154 -5.40 10.87 -22.43
CA ASP A 154 -5.41 12.25 -22.91
C ASP A 154 -4.34 13.09 -22.20
N MET A 155 -4.13 12.90 -20.91
CA MET A 155 -3.05 13.54 -20.15
C MET A 155 -1.67 13.10 -20.66
N LYS A 156 -1.49 11.81 -20.94
CA LYS A 156 -0.25 11.28 -21.53
C LYS A 156 0.00 11.90 -22.91
N LYS A 157 -1.01 11.98 -23.79
CA LYS A 157 -0.91 12.62 -25.11
C LYS A 157 -0.55 14.10 -25.02
N LYS A 158 -0.99 14.79 -23.99
CA LYS A 158 -0.63 16.19 -23.73
C LYS A 158 0.82 16.33 -23.21
N GLY A 159 1.51 15.23 -22.91
CA GLY A 159 2.87 15.23 -22.36
C GLY A 159 2.91 15.64 -20.88
N GLN A 160 1.82 15.40 -20.13
CA GLN A 160 1.74 15.74 -18.71
C GLN A 160 2.77 14.98 -17.90
N PHE A 161 2.87 13.66 -18.14
CA PHE A 161 3.76 12.80 -17.37
C PHE A 161 5.15 12.73 -17.98
N ARG A 162 6.17 12.84 -17.12
CA ARG A 162 7.57 12.55 -17.47
C ARG A 162 7.71 11.04 -17.75
N THR A 163 7.13 10.23 -16.85
CA THR A 163 7.16 8.77 -16.96
C THR A 163 6.10 8.12 -16.06
N PHE A 164 5.94 6.82 -16.21
CA PHE A 164 5.31 5.93 -15.24
C PHE A 164 6.41 5.03 -14.67
N TRP A 165 6.61 5.09 -13.35
CA TRP A 165 7.72 4.40 -12.71
C TRP A 165 7.39 2.93 -12.40
N ASP A 166 8.39 2.06 -12.57
CA ASP A 166 8.35 0.64 -12.26
C ASP A 166 9.29 0.30 -11.11
N GLY A 167 8.73 -0.29 -10.06
CA GLY A 167 9.49 -0.75 -8.91
C GLY A 167 10.03 0.35 -8.00
N PHE A 168 10.36 -0.04 -6.79
CA PHE A 168 10.72 0.85 -5.69
C PHE A 168 11.93 1.75 -6.02
N GLY A 169 13.01 1.17 -6.54
CA GLY A 169 14.25 1.89 -6.83
C GLY A 169 14.05 3.00 -7.86
N ASN A 170 13.30 2.72 -8.93
CA ASN A 170 13.03 3.70 -9.98
C ASN A 170 12.22 4.89 -9.43
N GLY A 171 11.18 4.63 -8.61
CA GLY A 171 10.42 5.71 -7.96
C GLY A 171 11.29 6.59 -7.06
N VAL A 172 12.21 5.97 -6.29
CA VAL A 172 13.17 6.71 -5.45
C VAL A 172 14.10 7.57 -6.30
N ASP A 173 14.68 7.02 -7.36
CA ASP A 173 15.69 7.72 -8.17
C ASP A 173 15.08 8.91 -8.92
N LEU A 174 13.88 8.77 -9.47
CA LEU A 174 13.17 9.87 -10.13
C LEU A 174 12.93 11.08 -9.22
N LEU A 175 12.53 10.84 -7.97
CA LEU A 175 12.31 11.92 -7.00
C LEU A 175 13.63 12.48 -6.46
N ALA A 176 14.60 11.61 -6.15
CA ALA A 176 15.89 12.04 -5.59
C ALA A 176 16.76 12.82 -6.59
N SER A 177 16.63 12.50 -7.90
CA SER A 177 17.31 13.24 -8.96
C SER A 177 16.58 14.51 -9.40
N GLU A 178 15.42 14.79 -8.82
CA GLU A 178 14.54 15.91 -9.23
C GLU A 178 14.06 15.83 -10.69
N GLU A 179 14.15 14.66 -11.33
CA GLU A 179 13.62 14.43 -12.68
C GLU A 179 12.10 14.53 -12.70
N VAL A 180 11.45 14.20 -11.57
CA VAL A 180 10.04 14.49 -11.30
C VAL A 180 9.90 15.32 -10.04
N LEU A 181 8.94 16.24 -10.04
CA LEU A 181 8.68 17.13 -8.92
C LEU A 181 7.44 16.74 -8.12
N VAL A 182 6.52 16.01 -8.75
CA VAL A 182 5.30 15.47 -8.14
C VAL A 182 5.08 14.03 -8.60
N SER A 183 4.78 13.13 -7.68
CA SER A 183 4.52 11.72 -8.01
C SER A 183 3.53 11.09 -7.05
N SER A 184 2.53 10.38 -7.58
CA SER A 184 1.84 9.39 -6.75
C SER A 184 2.82 8.27 -6.41
N CYS A 185 2.95 7.91 -5.14
CA CYS A 185 3.88 6.86 -4.73
C CYS A 185 3.58 6.31 -3.34
N TRP A 186 4.33 5.28 -2.98
CA TRP A 186 4.36 4.76 -1.61
C TRP A 186 5.21 5.65 -0.70
N GLU A 187 4.79 5.85 0.53
CA GLU A 187 5.53 6.68 1.50
C GLU A 187 7.01 6.28 1.64
N PRO A 188 7.39 4.97 1.64
CA PRO A 188 8.80 4.59 1.66
C PRO A 188 9.65 5.16 0.52
N ILE A 189 9.07 5.36 -0.65
CA ILE A 189 9.77 6.00 -1.79
C ILE A 189 10.12 7.43 -1.42
N ALA A 190 9.15 8.20 -0.91
CA ALA A 190 9.38 9.57 -0.46
C ALA A 190 10.42 9.64 0.67
N VAL A 191 10.31 8.73 1.66
CA VAL A 191 11.25 8.65 2.79
C VAL A 191 12.69 8.41 2.33
N ILE A 192 12.90 7.48 1.41
CA ILE A 192 14.25 7.15 0.92
C ILE A 192 14.78 8.24 -0.02
N ALA A 193 13.94 8.82 -0.87
CA ALA A 193 14.33 9.95 -1.72
C ALA A 193 14.76 11.16 -0.88
N ALA A 194 14.03 11.50 0.19
CA ALA A 194 14.40 12.55 1.12
C ALA A 194 15.75 12.27 1.81
N LYS A 195 16.01 11.01 2.21
CA LYS A 195 17.32 10.60 2.78
C LYS A 195 18.49 10.75 1.81
N LYS A 196 18.24 10.80 0.49
CA LYS A 196 19.25 11.08 -0.54
C LYS A 196 19.53 12.58 -0.70
N GLY A 197 18.84 13.45 0.03
CA GLY A 197 19.12 14.89 0.11
C GLY A 197 18.15 15.79 -0.68
N ALA A 198 17.20 15.25 -1.40
CA ALA A 198 16.15 16.04 -2.04
C ALA A 198 15.10 16.49 -1.02
N ASP A 199 14.49 17.67 -1.21
CA ASP A 199 13.48 18.23 -0.31
C ASP A 199 12.10 17.60 -0.57
N ILE A 200 12.02 16.28 -0.37
CA ILE A 200 10.83 15.49 -0.64
C ILE A 200 9.92 15.43 0.58
N HIS A 201 8.68 15.86 0.36
CA HIS A 201 7.57 15.79 1.30
C HIS A 201 6.51 14.81 0.82
N TYR A 202 5.68 14.33 1.74
CA TYR A 202 4.58 13.40 1.45
C TYR A 202 3.29 14.00 1.99
N GLY A 203 2.40 14.38 1.10
CA GLY A 203 1.22 15.19 1.40
C GLY A 203 0.04 14.43 1.99
N THR A 204 -0.95 15.18 2.44
CA THR A 204 -2.29 14.69 2.76
C THR A 204 -3.27 15.30 1.76
N MET A 205 -3.82 14.46 0.88
CA MET A 205 -4.67 14.91 -0.23
C MET A 205 -6.11 15.06 0.23
N LYS A 206 -6.69 16.23 0.00
CA LYS A 206 -8.07 16.58 0.43
C LYS A 206 -9.16 15.73 -0.23
N GLU A 207 -8.90 15.17 -1.40
CA GLU A 207 -9.82 14.28 -2.11
C GLU A 207 -9.88 12.88 -1.49
N GLY A 208 -8.92 12.54 -0.64
CA GLY A 208 -8.80 11.22 -0.04
C GLY A 208 -7.66 10.40 -0.63
N HIS A 209 -7.52 9.18 -0.13
CA HIS A 209 -6.38 8.31 -0.39
C HIS A 209 -6.84 6.92 -0.75
N GLN A 210 -6.02 6.23 -1.55
CA GLN A 210 -6.08 4.79 -1.68
C GLN A 210 -5.36 4.15 -0.51
N THR A 211 -5.97 3.14 0.11
CA THR A 211 -5.36 2.34 1.17
C THR A 211 -5.04 0.94 0.67
N TRP A 212 -4.00 0.35 1.22
CA TRP A 212 -3.61 -1.04 0.97
C TRP A 212 -2.94 -1.63 2.21
N ASN A 213 -2.89 -2.93 2.27
CA ASN A 213 -2.14 -3.68 3.27
C ASN A 213 -1.46 -4.88 2.61
N ASN A 214 -0.32 -5.29 3.15
CA ASN A 214 0.34 -6.52 2.74
C ASN A 214 0.08 -7.62 3.77
N VAL A 215 -0.10 -8.83 3.26
CA VAL A 215 -0.37 -10.02 4.04
C VAL A 215 0.67 -11.11 3.73
N TRP A 216 1.05 -11.86 4.75
CA TRP A 216 1.81 -13.10 4.60
C TRP A 216 0.88 -14.29 4.59
N MET A 217 1.05 -15.19 3.65
CA MET A 217 0.27 -16.41 3.48
C MET A 217 1.20 -17.61 3.53
N LEU A 218 0.82 -18.65 4.28
CA LEU A 218 1.54 -19.92 4.32
C LEU A 218 1.15 -20.75 3.10
N THR A 219 2.14 -21.20 2.33
CA THR A 219 1.86 -22.05 1.17
C THR A 219 1.56 -23.48 1.61
N LYS A 220 0.81 -24.21 0.78
CA LYS A 220 0.60 -25.65 0.99
C LYS A 220 1.92 -26.41 0.99
N GLY A 221 2.85 -26.04 0.10
CA GLY A 221 4.19 -26.63 0.04
C GLY A 221 4.99 -26.40 1.31
N GLY A 222 4.96 -25.18 1.85
CA GLY A 222 5.60 -24.84 3.13
C GLY A 222 5.06 -25.69 4.28
N LYS A 223 3.73 -25.82 4.37
CA LYS A 223 3.12 -26.72 5.36
C LYS A 223 3.56 -28.17 5.19
N GLN A 224 3.59 -28.69 3.97
CA GLN A 224 4.02 -30.07 3.69
C GLN A 224 5.51 -30.31 4.04
N ARG A 225 6.36 -29.27 3.96
CA ARG A 225 7.76 -29.31 4.38
C ARG A 225 7.96 -29.10 5.88
N GLY A 226 6.88 -28.99 6.67
CA GLY A 226 6.96 -28.82 8.13
C GLY A 226 7.34 -27.39 8.56
N GLN A 227 7.17 -26.37 7.68
CA GLN A 227 7.54 -24.98 7.99
C GLN A 227 6.45 -24.19 8.72
N GLU A 228 5.34 -24.81 9.07
CA GLU A 228 4.20 -24.15 9.69
C GLU A 228 4.59 -23.45 11.01
N ASP A 229 5.34 -24.10 11.89
CA ASP A 229 5.76 -23.50 13.17
C ASP A 229 6.75 -22.33 12.96
N ASN A 230 7.64 -22.44 11.97
CA ASN A 230 8.55 -21.35 11.61
C ASN A 230 7.79 -20.16 11.04
N PHE A 231 6.75 -20.41 10.23
CA PHE A 231 5.86 -19.36 9.73
C PHE A 231 5.18 -18.62 10.89
N TYR A 232 4.59 -19.34 11.85
CA TYR A 232 3.92 -18.69 12.99
C TYR A 232 4.89 -17.89 13.88
N LYS A 233 6.12 -18.37 14.11
CA LYS A 233 7.15 -17.60 14.83
C LYS A 233 7.53 -16.32 14.09
N LEU A 234 7.65 -16.38 12.77
CA LEU A 234 7.94 -15.21 11.94
C LEU A 234 6.78 -14.21 11.98
N MET A 235 5.53 -14.68 11.88
CA MET A 235 4.35 -13.83 11.98
C MET A 235 4.21 -13.20 13.38
N ASP A 236 4.58 -13.92 14.42
CA ASP A 236 4.62 -13.38 15.77
C ASP A 236 5.60 -12.20 15.89
N LEU A 237 6.77 -12.28 15.23
CA LEU A 237 7.71 -11.16 15.12
C LEU A 237 7.12 -9.99 14.32
N TYR A 238 6.50 -10.25 13.17
CA TYR A 238 5.91 -9.21 12.32
C TYR A 238 4.74 -8.48 13.00
N LEU A 239 4.03 -9.11 13.93
CA LEU A 239 2.97 -8.48 14.74
C LEU A 239 3.49 -7.94 16.08
N SER A 240 4.81 -7.89 16.29
CA SER A 240 5.38 -7.27 17.48
C SER A 240 5.42 -5.74 17.36
N PRO A 241 5.21 -5.01 18.48
CA PRO A 241 5.39 -3.56 18.50
C PRO A 241 6.78 -3.09 18.08
N TRP A 242 7.81 -3.91 18.32
CA TRP A 242 9.18 -3.66 17.84
C TRP A 242 9.23 -3.56 16.30
N PHE A 243 8.64 -4.53 15.60
CA PHE A 243 8.62 -4.51 14.14
C PHE A 243 7.84 -3.30 13.62
N GLY A 244 6.68 -3.00 14.21
CA GLY A 244 5.89 -1.82 13.87
C GLY A 244 6.67 -0.51 14.04
N ALA A 245 7.37 -0.35 15.16
CA ALA A 245 8.20 0.83 15.42
C ALA A 245 9.35 0.97 14.41
N ARG A 246 10.06 -0.12 14.11
CA ARG A 246 11.20 -0.11 13.17
C ARG A 246 10.77 0.16 11.73
N THR A 247 9.70 -0.44 11.26
CA THR A 247 9.19 -0.22 9.89
C THR A 247 8.65 1.20 9.71
N LEU A 248 7.95 1.71 10.72
CA LEU A 248 7.46 3.09 10.70
C LEU A 248 8.63 4.10 10.71
N ALA A 249 9.62 3.91 11.59
CA ALA A 249 10.77 4.79 11.69
C ALA A 249 11.66 4.79 10.45
N ASN A 250 11.85 3.64 9.82
CA ASN A 250 12.81 3.49 8.73
C ASN A 250 12.21 3.72 7.35
N LEU A 251 10.94 3.32 7.16
CA LEU A 251 10.29 3.25 5.86
C LEU A 251 8.96 4.01 5.78
N GLY A 252 8.37 4.38 6.92
CA GLY A 252 7.07 5.07 6.93
C GLY A 252 5.87 4.14 6.75
N PHE A 253 6.04 2.82 6.77
CA PHE A 253 4.90 1.90 6.74
C PHE A 253 4.05 2.02 8.00
N THR A 254 2.75 1.94 7.81
CA THR A 254 1.78 1.93 8.90
C THR A 254 1.81 0.59 9.62
N PRO A 255 2.04 0.58 10.95
CA PRO A 255 1.96 -0.62 11.75
C PRO A 255 0.54 -1.21 11.75
N GLN A 256 0.45 -2.54 11.72
CA GLN A 256 -0.82 -3.25 11.79
C GLN A 256 -1.10 -3.80 13.21
N MET A 257 -0.32 -3.34 14.19
CA MET A 257 -0.44 -3.75 15.58
C MET A 257 -0.49 -2.53 16.52
N THR A 258 -1.13 -2.72 17.65
CA THR A 258 -1.17 -1.78 18.78
C THR A 258 0.12 -1.87 19.63
N GLY A 259 0.29 -0.95 20.57
CA GLY A 259 1.41 -0.98 21.52
C GLY A 259 2.73 -0.42 20.98
N VAL A 260 2.74 0.21 19.81
CA VAL A 260 3.97 0.74 19.19
C VAL A 260 4.54 1.90 19.99
N ASN A 261 3.71 2.84 20.42
CA ASN A 261 4.15 4.01 21.22
C ASN A 261 4.70 3.57 22.58
N GLU A 262 3.98 2.69 23.27
CA GLU A 262 4.39 2.14 24.57
C GLU A 262 5.71 1.38 24.45
N TYR A 263 5.92 0.65 23.36
CA TYR A 263 7.18 -0.01 23.11
C TYR A 263 8.34 0.98 22.90
N VAL A 264 8.12 2.01 22.09
CA VAL A 264 9.12 3.06 21.82
C VAL A 264 9.52 3.79 23.10
N ASP A 265 8.56 4.11 23.96
CA ASP A 265 8.80 4.78 25.23
C ASP A 265 9.54 3.90 26.24
N ALA A 266 9.25 2.61 26.26
CA ALA A 266 9.91 1.63 27.13
C ALA A 266 11.34 1.27 26.67
N ASN A 267 11.75 1.59 25.43
CA ASN A 267 13.05 1.21 24.86
C ASN A 267 13.85 2.42 24.34
N PRO A 268 14.22 3.37 25.23
CA PRO A 268 14.91 4.62 24.83
C PRO A 268 16.33 4.39 24.28
N SER A 269 16.95 3.27 24.56
CA SER A 269 18.26 2.89 23.96
C SER A 269 18.15 2.56 22.48
N ASP A 270 17.00 2.06 22.06
CA ASP A 270 16.75 1.64 20.68
C ASP A 270 16.14 2.75 19.81
N PHE A 271 15.51 3.73 20.45
CA PHE A 271 14.82 4.85 19.82
C PHE A 271 15.23 6.15 20.48
N ASP A 272 16.21 6.83 19.89
CA ASP A 272 16.64 8.16 20.35
C ASP A 272 15.53 9.22 20.18
N ALA A 273 15.75 10.42 20.71
CA ALA A 273 14.77 11.50 20.68
C ALA A 273 14.33 11.87 19.25
N ASN A 274 15.27 11.84 18.28
CA ASN A 274 14.96 12.15 16.89
C ASN A 274 14.07 11.06 16.28
N THR A 275 14.40 9.79 16.51
CA THR A 275 13.60 8.66 16.04
C THR A 275 12.20 8.68 16.63
N LYS A 276 12.07 8.99 17.93
CA LYS A 276 10.76 9.16 18.59
C LYS A 276 9.94 10.27 17.94
N ALA A 277 10.55 11.42 17.68
CA ALA A 277 9.87 12.53 17.00
C ALA A 277 9.39 12.14 15.59
N VAL A 278 10.21 11.42 14.83
CA VAL A 278 9.84 10.90 13.50
C VAL A 278 8.66 9.93 13.59
N ILE A 279 8.67 8.99 14.55
CA ILE A 279 7.58 8.04 14.76
C ILE A 279 6.28 8.79 15.09
N ALA A 280 6.32 9.72 16.06
CA ALA A 280 5.15 10.50 16.47
C ALA A 280 4.58 11.32 15.31
N GLN A 281 5.44 11.98 14.52
CA GLN A 281 5.01 12.76 13.36
C GLN A 281 4.36 11.87 12.28
N ARG A 282 4.91 10.70 12.01
CA ARG A 282 4.35 9.76 11.02
C ARG A 282 3.02 9.16 11.45
N LEU A 283 2.87 8.83 12.73
CA LEU A 283 1.59 8.39 13.27
C LEU A 283 0.53 9.48 13.17
N LYS A 284 0.91 10.74 13.45
CA LYS A 284 0.01 11.88 13.27
C LYS A 284 -0.38 12.05 11.79
N ASN A 285 0.58 12.08 10.88
CA ASN A 285 0.31 12.21 9.44
C ASN A 285 -0.58 11.08 8.92
N LYS A 286 -0.38 9.85 9.42
CA LYS A 286 -1.28 8.73 9.13
C LYS A 286 -2.70 9.04 9.60
N SER A 287 -2.86 9.46 10.86
CA SER A 287 -4.16 9.81 11.41
C SER A 287 -4.83 10.92 10.59
N ASP A 288 -4.09 11.95 10.21
CA ASP A 288 -4.59 13.04 9.38
C ASP A 288 -5.07 12.52 8.00
N ARG A 289 -4.28 11.67 7.32
CA ARG A 289 -4.68 11.04 6.05
C ARG A 289 -5.91 10.16 6.22
N MET A 290 -5.96 9.38 7.29
CA MET A 290 -7.11 8.51 7.58
C MET A 290 -8.39 9.28 7.96
N ALA A 291 -8.27 10.51 8.41
CA ALA A 291 -9.41 11.39 8.70
C ALA A 291 -10.00 12.08 7.46
N VAL A 292 -9.29 12.09 6.32
CA VAL A 292 -9.78 12.70 5.09
C VAL A 292 -10.98 11.92 4.54
N LYS A 293 -12.00 12.63 4.08
CA LYS A 293 -13.15 12.04 3.40
C LYS A 293 -12.68 11.20 2.20
N GLY A 294 -13.24 10.02 2.02
CA GLY A 294 -12.92 9.12 0.91
C GLY A 294 -11.63 8.32 1.08
N ASN A 295 -10.96 8.37 2.23
CA ASN A 295 -9.72 7.64 2.44
C ASN A 295 -9.89 6.11 2.59
N SER A 296 -11.13 5.64 2.73
CA SER A 296 -11.46 4.22 2.86
C SER A 296 -11.54 3.46 1.53
N TRP A 297 -11.02 4.05 0.47
CA TRP A 297 -10.90 3.39 -0.82
C TRP A 297 -9.81 2.31 -0.73
N GLN A 298 -10.24 1.08 -0.36
CA GLN A 298 -9.34 -0.07 -0.39
C GLN A 298 -8.90 -0.32 -1.83
N ASN A 299 -7.61 -0.59 -2.05
CA ASN A 299 -7.11 -1.02 -3.35
C ASN A 299 -7.59 -2.45 -3.64
N LEU A 300 -8.85 -2.56 -4.01
CA LEU A 300 -9.41 -3.77 -4.59
C LEU A 300 -9.40 -3.52 -6.09
N TYR A 301 -8.71 -4.36 -6.85
CA TYR A 301 -8.77 -4.27 -8.30
C TYR A 301 -10.23 -4.33 -8.74
N PRO A 302 -10.75 -3.33 -9.48
CA PRO A 302 -12.13 -3.35 -9.97
C PRO A 302 -12.42 -4.66 -10.71
N LYS A 303 -13.62 -5.21 -10.56
CA LYS A 303 -14.02 -6.47 -11.23
C LYS A 303 -13.69 -6.45 -12.71
N GLU A 304 -13.97 -5.32 -13.37
CA GLU A 304 -13.75 -5.14 -14.79
C GLU A 304 -12.26 -5.12 -15.15
N LEU A 305 -11.39 -4.59 -14.28
CA LEU A 305 -9.95 -4.63 -14.50
C LEU A 305 -9.40 -6.06 -14.32
N ARG A 306 -9.93 -6.81 -13.35
CA ARG A 306 -9.57 -8.23 -13.16
C ARG A 306 -9.93 -9.12 -14.35
N ALA A 307 -10.94 -8.75 -15.12
CA ALA A 307 -11.32 -9.48 -16.33
C ALA A 307 -10.37 -9.25 -17.51
N TYR A 308 -9.51 -8.23 -17.43
CA TYR A 308 -8.53 -7.88 -18.47
C TYR A 308 -7.07 -8.24 -18.10
N GLN A 309 -6.83 -8.70 -16.90
CA GLN A 309 -5.55 -9.25 -16.44
C GLN A 309 -5.47 -10.77 -16.64
#